data_3b0c3e7a0f7d95e72573b8bb5fec2148
#
_entry.id   3b0c3e7a0f7d95e72573b8bb5fec2148
#
_cell.length_a   1.000
_cell.length_b   1.000
_cell.length_c   1.000
_cell.angle_alpha   90.00
_cell.angle_beta   90.00
_cell.angle_gamma   90.00
#
_symmetry.space_group_name_H-M   'P 1'
#
loop_
_entity.id
_entity.type
_entity.pdbx_description
1 polymer ?
#
loop_
_entity_poly.entity_id
_entity_poly.type
_entity_poly.pdbx_seq_one_letter_code
_entity_poly.pdbx_strand_id
1 'polypeptide(L)'
;SSVYADAIAILRAVFVQEQHIDETLEIDTVTPATWHYVLYDDQKQAVATARVTPSDQWTGHVQRVATLKAARGQGYARQLLQRIAADGLSRGWRQLVLGAQVTAQGFYTQLGYQPQGRPFMEAGLRHQTMILTLS
;
A
#
# COMPACT_ATOMS: atom_id res chain seq x y z
N SER A 1 12.36 -5.38 -13.18
CA SER A 1 12.89 -6.37 -12.24
C SER A 1 11.82 -7.40 -11.88
N SER A 2 12.22 -8.51 -11.32
CA SER A 2 11.27 -9.55 -10.88
C SER A 2 10.34 -9.03 -9.77
N VAL A 3 10.83 -8.16 -8.89
CA VAL A 3 10.00 -7.56 -7.83
C VAL A 3 8.90 -6.70 -8.44
N TYR A 4 9.23 -5.89 -9.44
CA TYR A 4 8.22 -5.08 -10.11
C TYR A 4 7.18 -5.95 -10.80
N ALA A 5 7.60 -7.00 -11.50
CA ALA A 5 6.68 -7.92 -12.18
C ALA A 5 5.76 -8.61 -11.17
N ASP A 6 6.30 -9.04 -10.02
CA ASP A 6 5.51 -9.67 -8.96
C ASP A 6 4.51 -8.69 -8.36
N ALA A 7 4.91 -7.43 -8.16
CA ALA A 7 4.01 -6.40 -7.68
C ALA A 7 2.84 -6.18 -8.64
N ILE A 8 3.13 -6.06 -9.93
CA ILE A 8 2.09 -5.86 -10.95
C ILE A 8 1.13 -7.05 -11.00
N ALA A 9 1.65 -8.28 -10.86
CA ALA A 9 0.79 -9.47 -10.85
C ALA A 9 -0.19 -9.45 -9.68
N ILE A 10 0.26 -9.06 -8.49
CA ILE A 10 -0.61 -8.94 -7.32
C ILE A 10 -1.65 -7.83 -7.53
N LEU A 11 -1.24 -6.68 -8.06
CA LEU A 11 -2.17 -5.58 -8.32
C LEU A 11 -3.27 -5.98 -9.28
N ARG A 12 -2.93 -6.72 -10.34
CA ARG A 12 -3.95 -7.21 -11.28
C ARG A 12 -4.90 -8.18 -10.61
N ALA A 13 -4.37 -9.10 -9.81
CA ALA A 13 -5.21 -10.09 -9.13
C ALA A 13 -6.19 -9.42 -8.16
N VAL A 14 -5.75 -8.43 -7.40
CA VAL A 14 -6.57 -7.80 -6.36
C VAL A 14 -7.49 -6.73 -6.93
N PHE A 15 -6.95 -5.78 -7.69
CA PHE A 15 -7.72 -4.61 -8.07
C PHE A 15 -8.49 -4.78 -9.37
N VAL A 16 -7.92 -5.47 -10.35
CA VAL A 16 -8.57 -5.65 -11.64
C VAL A 16 -9.47 -6.88 -11.64
N GLN A 17 -8.94 -8.02 -11.25
CA GLN A 17 -9.66 -9.31 -11.32
C GLN A 17 -10.66 -9.51 -10.19
N GLU A 18 -10.30 -9.13 -8.96
CA GLU A 18 -11.16 -9.31 -7.79
C GLU A 18 -12.13 -8.14 -7.59
N GLN A 19 -11.64 -6.90 -7.61
CA GLN A 19 -12.45 -5.71 -7.33
C GLN A 19 -13.04 -5.07 -8.59
N HIS A 20 -12.67 -5.57 -9.76
CA HIS A 20 -13.17 -5.07 -11.05
C HIS A 20 -12.86 -3.59 -11.32
N ILE A 21 -11.73 -3.12 -10.80
CA ILE A 21 -11.25 -1.76 -11.04
C ILE A 21 -10.56 -1.74 -12.41
N ASP A 22 -10.80 -0.65 -13.17
CA ASP A 22 -10.18 -0.49 -14.47
C ASP A 22 -8.66 -0.55 -14.37
N GLU A 23 -8.04 -1.41 -15.18
CA GLU A 23 -6.59 -1.62 -15.16
C GLU A 23 -5.81 -0.33 -15.40
N THR A 24 -6.31 0.57 -16.23
CA THR A 24 -5.65 1.85 -16.50
C THR A 24 -5.64 2.77 -15.30
N LEU A 25 -6.55 2.57 -14.33
CA LEU A 25 -6.59 3.36 -13.11
C LEU A 25 -5.65 2.80 -12.04
N GLU A 26 -5.42 1.48 -12.03
CA GLU A 26 -4.64 0.84 -10.95
C GLU A 26 -3.18 0.62 -11.31
N ILE A 27 -2.88 0.37 -12.58
CA ILE A 27 -1.51 0.10 -13.01
C ILE A 27 -0.96 1.34 -13.72
N ASP A 28 -0.58 2.32 -12.92
CA ASP A 28 -0.05 3.60 -13.40
C ASP A 28 1.41 3.47 -13.79
N THR A 29 1.91 4.51 -14.46
CA THR A 29 3.35 4.70 -14.65
C THR A 29 3.98 5.05 -13.30
N VAL A 30 5.01 4.31 -12.92
CA VAL A 30 5.76 4.60 -11.70
C VAL A 30 6.99 5.45 -12.03
N THR A 31 7.41 6.27 -11.07
CA THR A 31 8.59 7.11 -11.20
C THR A 31 9.83 6.37 -10.69
N PRO A 32 11.05 6.80 -11.07
CA PRO A 32 12.27 6.22 -10.51
C PRO A 32 12.38 6.36 -8.99
N ALA A 33 11.67 7.34 -8.39
CA ALA A 33 11.68 7.56 -6.94
C ALA A 33 10.74 6.61 -6.19
N THR A 34 9.96 5.80 -6.90
CA THR A 34 9.01 4.88 -6.28
C THR A 34 9.72 3.62 -5.80
N TRP A 35 9.49 3.25 -4.53
CA TRP A 35 9.93 1.97 -4.00
C TRP A 35 8.79 0.97 -4.04
N HIS A 36 9.04 -0.19 -4.68
CA HIS A 36 8.09 -1.28 -4.71
C HIS A 36 8.46 -2.30 -3.65
N TYR A 37 7.48 -2.67 -2.83
CA TYR A 37 7.64 -3.68 -1.80
C TYR A 37 6.82 -4.91 -2.16
N VAL A 38 7.43 -6.08 -2.04
CA VAL A 38 6.72 -7.34 -2.21
C VAL A 38 7.10 -8.24 -1.04
N LEU A 39 6.10 -8.84 -0.42
CA LEU A 39 6.32 -9.81 0.63
C LEU A 39 6.13 -11.22 0.05
N TYR A 40 7.08 -12.08 0.34
CA TYR A 40 7.06 -13.48 -0.07
C TYR A 40 6.80 -14.35 1.16
N ASP A 41 6.00 -15.40 1.00
CA ASP A 41 5.73 -16.34 2.08
C ASP A 41 6.88 -17.36 2.22
N ASP A 42 6.72 -18.33 3.11
CA ASP A 42 7.74 -19.35 3.38
C ASP A 42 8.03 -20.23 2.15
N GLN A 43 7.12 -20.27 1.20
CA GLN A 43 7.29 -21.03 -0.05
C GLN A 43 7.79 -20.15 -1.18
N LYS A 44 8.23 -18.93 -0.87
CA LYS A 44 8.74 -17.94 -1.83
C LYS A 44 7.72 -17.50 -2.85
N GLN A 45 6.44 -17.55 -2.49
CA GLN A 45 5.36 -17.02 -3.30
C GLN A 45 5.12 -15.55 -2.95
N ALA A 46 4.98 -14.70 -3.95
CA ALA A 46 4.65 -13.29 -3.73
C ALA A 46 3.18 -13.19 -3.30
N VAL A 47 2.92 -12.66 -2.12
CA VAL A 47 1.57 -12.66 -1.51
C VAL A 47 1.03 -11.28 -1.21
N ALA A 48 1.88 -10.27 -1.07
CA ALA A 48 1.44 -8.92 -0.77
C ALA A 48 2.38 -7.91 -1.40
N THR A 49 1.85 -6.72 -1.70
CA THR A 49 2.65 -5.64 -2.28
C THR A 49 2.15 -4.29 -1.79
N ALA A 50 3.03 -3.30 -1.84
CA ALA A 50 2.73 -1.89 -1.69
C ALA A 50 3.82 -1.10 -2.39
N ARG A 51 3.54 0.16 -2.71
CA ARG A 51 4.57 1.05 -3.23
C ARG A 51 4.58 2.34 -2.44
N VAL A 52 5.75 2.99 -2.37
CA VAL A 52 5.94 4.22 -1.62
C VAL A 52 6.66 5.21 -2.50
N THR A 53 6.13 6.42 -2.58
CA THR A 53 6.72 7.52 -3.33
C THR A 53 6.91 8.70 -2.39
N PRO A 54 8.07 9.39 -2.39
CA PRO A 54 8.23 10.60 -1.59
C PRO A 54 7.26 11.67 -2.08
N SER A 55 6.51 12.28 -1.14
CA SER A 55 5.67 13.46 -1.44
C SER A 55 6.45 14.74 -1.24
N ASP A 56 7.22 14.78 -0.16
CA ASP A 56 8.17 15.84 0.16
C ASP A 56 9.32 15.22 0.96
N GLN A 57 10.22 16.03 1.49
CA GLN A 57 11.41 15.52 2.18
C GLN A 57 11.09 14.79 3.49
N TRP A 58 9.88 14.96 4.02
CA TRP A 58 9.48 14.39 5.32
C TRP A 58 8.38 13.34 5.21
N THR A 59 7.83 13.13 4.02
CA THR A 59 6.60 12.35 3.85
C THR A 59 6.74 11.31 2.76
N GLY A 60 6.38 10.07 3.07
CA GLY A 60 6.21 9.02 2.09
C GLY A 60 4.73 8.76 1.83
N HIS A 61 4.34 8.66 0.57
CA HIS A 61 2.98 8.35 0.16
C HIS A 61 2.89 6.87 -0.19
N VAL A 62 2.16 6.12 0.62
CA VAL A 62 1.96 4.68 0.43
C VAL A 62 0.75 4.48 -0.48
N GLN A 63 0.91 3.66 -1.51
CA GLN A 63 -0.15 3.40 -2.49
C GLN A 63 -0.17 1.93 -2.86
N ARG A 64 -1.32 1.49 -3.37
CA ARG A 64 -1.49 0.16 -3.97
C ARG A 64 -1.13 -0.97 -3.01
N VAL A 65 -1.60 -0.84 -1.76
CA VAL A 65 -1.45 -1.92 -0.77
C VAL A 65 -2.41 -3.04 -1.15
N ALA A 66 -1.89 -4.23 -1.36
CA ALA A 66 -2.71 -5.36 -1.79
C ALA A 66 -2.16 -6.67 -1.26
N THR A 67 -3.08 -7.57 -0.86
CA THR A 67 -2.74 -8.94 -0.48
C THR A 67 -3.61 -9.88 -1.30
N LEU A 68 -3.01 -10.93 -1.84
CA LEU A 68 -3.78 -11.95 -2.57
C LEU A 68 -4.86 -12.53 -1.67
N LYS A 69 -6.04 -12.78 -2.25
CA LYS A 69 -7.20 -13.25 -1.50
C LYS A 69 -6.89 -14.48 -0.66
N ALA A 70 -6.19 -15.46 -1.24
CA ALA A 70 -5.85 -16.71 -0.55
C ALA A 70 -4.84 -16.52 0.59
N ALA A 71 -4.15 -15.38 0.64
CA ALA A 71 -3.11 -15.10 1.63
C ALA A 71 -3.58 -14.15 2.73
N ARG A 72 -4.83 -13.71 2.71
CA ARG A 72 -5.35 -12.75 3.69
C ARG A 72 -5.55 -13.39 5.06
N GLY A 73 -5.55 -12.56 6.10
CA GLY A 73 -5.76 -12.99 7.48
C GLY A 73 -4.53 -13.58 8.13
N GLN A 74 -3.35 -13.47 7.51
CA GLN A 74 -2.10 -14.03 8.02
C GLN A 74 -1.09 -12.97 8.46
N GLY A 75 -1.49 -11.69 8.45
CA GLY A 75 -0.64 -10.61 8.90
C GLY A 75 0.39 -10.12 7.87
N TYR A 76 0.27 -10.49 6.62
CA TYR A 76 1.25 -10.10 5.59
C TYR A 76 1.24 -8.61 5.30
N ALA A 77 0.07 -8.01 5.13
CA ALA A 77 -0.01 -6.57 4.90
C ALA A 77 0.54 -5.78 6.09
N ARG A 78 0.29 -6.26 7.30
CA ARG A 78 0.83 -5.65 8.52
C ARG A 78 2.35 -5.68 8.53
N GLN A 79 2.96 -6.82 8.21
CA GLN A 79 4.41 -6.95 8.13
C GLN A 79 5.00 -6.00 7.09
N LEU A 80 4.36 -5.93 5.94
CA LEU A 80 4.79 -5.07 4.85
C LEU A 80 4.78 -3.61 5.26
N LEU A 81 3.69 -3.16 5.87
CA LEU A 81 3.53 -1.77 6.30
C LEU A 81 4.48 -1.41 7.45
N GLN A 82 4.76 -2.36 8.34
CA GLN A 82 5.74 -2.16 9.40
C GLN A 82 7.15 -1.98 8.82
N ARG A 83 7.49 -2.73 7.79
CA ARG A 83 8.79 -2.58 7.11
C ARG A 83 8.87 -1.24 6.40
N ILE A 84 7.79 -0.82 5.74
CA ILE A 84 7.74 0.48 5.08
C ILE A 84 7.95 1.60 6.09
N ALA A 85 7.34 1.51 7.27
CA ALA A 85 7.50 2.52 8.32
C ALA A 85 8.95 2.56 8.83
N ALA A 86 9.58 1.41 9.05
CA ALA A 86 10.97 1.35 9.48
C ALA A 86 11.92 1.94 8.44
N ASP A 87 11.69 1.61 7.18
CA ASP A 87 12.51 2.16 6.08
C ASP A 87 12.30 3.65 5.91
N GLY A 88 11.07 4.13 6.07
CA GLY A 88 10.75 5.55 6.01
C GLY A 88 11.49 6.33 7.08
N LEU A 89 11.51 5.82 8.30
CA LEU A 89 12.23 6.43 9.40
C LEU A 89 13.73 6.49 9.09
N SER A 90 14.30 5.42 8.52
CA SER A 90 15.71 5.39 8.11
C SER A 90 16.01 6.40 7.01
N ARG A 91 15.04 6.71 6.15
CA ARG A 91 15.20 7.72 5.10
C ARG A 91 15.04 9.15 5.62
N GLY A 92 14.70 9.32 6.89
CA GLY A 92 14.47 10.62 7.49
C GLY A 92 13.05 11.14 7.35
N TRP A 93 12.12 10.32 6.91
CA TRP A 93 10.71 10.72 6.85
C TRP A 93 10.10 10.79 8.24
N ARG A 94 9.15 11.69 8.42
CA ARG A 94 8.45 11.90 9.68
C ARG A 94 7.04 11.38 9.67
N GLN A 95 6.50 11.08 8.48
CA GLN A 95 5.15 10.53 8.36
C GLN A 95 4.97 9.75 7.07
N LEU A 96 3.99 8.86 7.11
CA LEU A 96 3.47 8.16 5.95
C LEU A 96 2.02 8.58 5.75
N VAL A 97 1.62 8.77 4.50
CA VAL A 97 0.26 9.16 4.13
C VAL A 97 -0.28 8.13 3.15
N LEU A 98 -1.54 7.78 3.29
CA LEU A 98 -2.20 6.90 2.34
C LEU A 98 -3.68 7.21 2.24
N GLY A 99 -4.31 6.77 1.14
CA GLY A 99 -5.75 6.77 0.99
C GLY A 99 -6.27 5.35 1.21
N ALA A 100 -6.93 5.13 2.32
CA ALA A 100 -7.49 3.82 2.65
C ALA A 100 -8.91 3.70 2.13
N GLN A 101 -9.24 2.57 1.49
CA GLN A 101 -10.64 2.26 1.26
C GLN A 101 -11.35 2.24 2.61
N VAL A 102 -12.55 2.80 2.68
CA VAL A 102 -13.27 2.95 3.96
C VAL A 102 -13.43 1.61 4.66
N THR A 103 -13.61 0.53 3.91
CA THR A 103 -13.73 -0.82 4.47
C THR A 103 -12.43 -1.33 5.12
N ALA A 104 -11.28 -0.72 4.80
CA ALA A 104 -9.99 -1.10 5.36
C ALA A 104 -9.51 -0.13 6.46
N GLN A 105 -10.30 0.89 6.77
CA GLN A 105 -9.89 1.95 7.69
C GLN A 105 -9.54 1.41 9.09
N GLY A 106 -10.31 0.45 9.58
CA GLY A 106 -10.04 -0.17 10.88
C GLY A 106 -8.70 -0.87 10.95
N PHE A 107 -8.30 -1.51 9.85
CA PHE A 107 -7.00 -2.16 9.76
C PHE A 107 -5.86 -1.15 9.94
N TYR A 108 -5.94 -0.03 9.23
CA TYR A 108 -4.90 1.02 9.33
C TYR A 108 -4.91 1.70 10.70
N THR A 109 -6.09 1.88 11.30
CA THR A 109 -6.19 2.43 12.64
C THR A 109 -5.44 1.58 13.66
N GLN A 110 -5.53 0.27 13.54
CA GLN A 110 -4.79 -0.64 14.43
C GLN A 110 -3.28 -0.53 14.28
N LEU A 111 -2.81 -0.07 13.13
CA LEU A 111 -1.39 0.15 12.89
C LEU A 111 -0.90 1.52 13.33
N GLY A 112 -1.79 2.35 13.88
CA GLY A 112 -1.45 3.67 14.37
C GLY A 112 -1.77 4.81 13.41
N TYR A 113 -2.34 4.51 12.25
CA TYR A 113 -2.75 5.55 11.31
C TYR A 113 -3.99 6.27 11.83
N GLN A 114 -4.07 7.58 11.56
CA GLN A 114 -5.21 8.40 11.96
C GLN A 114 -5.86 9.04 10.74
N PRO A 115 -7.21 9.11 10.70
CA PRO A 115 -7.89 9.73 9.57
C PRO A 115 -7.64 11.24 9.55
N GLN A 116 -7.56 11.81 8.35
CA GLN A 116 -7.41 13.23 8.15
C GLN A 116 -8.29 13.70 7.00
N GLY A 117 -9.03 14.78 7.23
CA GLY A 117 -9.88 15.37 6.22
C GLY A 117 -11.16 14.58 5.97
N ARG A 118 -11.84 14.90 4.88
CA ARG A 118 -13.12 14.27 4.51
C ARG A 118 -12.88 13.05 3.62
N PRO A 119 -13.75 12.04 3.68
CA PRO A 119 -13.71 10.95 2.72
C PRO A 119 -13.84 11.46 1.28
N PHE A 120 -13.26 10.73 0.35
CA PHE A 120 -13.29 11.07 -1.07
C PHE A 120 -13.50 9.81 -1.91
N MET A 121 -13.87 10.02 -3.19
CA MET A 121 -14.06 8.92 -4.12
C MET A 121 -12.83 8.75 -4.99
N GLU A 122 -12.39 7.50 -5.17
CA GLU A 122 -11.28 7.17 -6.05
C GLU A 122 -11.55 5.81 -6.67
N ALA A 123 -11.44 5.69 -7.98
CA ALA A 123 -11.71 4.44 -8.71
C ALA A 123 -13.09 3.85 -8.37
N GLY A 124 -14.10 4.70 -8.15
CA GLY A 124 -15.46 4.28 -7.81
C GLY A 124 -15.65 3.79 -6.39
N LEU A 125 -14.65 3.90 -5.53
CA LEU A 125 -14.69 3.44 -4.15
C LEU A 125 -14.45 4.60 -3.19
N ARG A 126 -15.09 4.51 -2.02
CA ARG A 126 -14.95 5.53 -0.99
C ARG A 126 -13.66 5.32 -0.20
N HIS A 127 -12.87 6.39 -0.07
CA HIS A 127 -11.56 6.39 0.57
C HIS A 127 -11.49 7.44 1.67
N GLN A 128 -10.54 7.23 2.58
CA GLN A 128 -10.20 8.16 3.66
C GLN A 128 -8.68 8.33 3.69
N THR A 129 -8.23 9.58 3.66
CA THR A 129 -6.80 9.87 3.89
C THR A 129 -6.44 9.50 5.32
N MET A 130 -5.34 8.79 5.50
CA MET A 130 -4.83 8.40 6.82
C MET A 130 -3.35 8.68 6.92
N ILE A 131 -2.90 9.06 8.10
CA ILE A 131 -1.51 9.46 8.36
C ILE A 131 -0.95 8.68 9.54
N LEU A 132 0.28 8.17 9.36
CA LEU A 132 1.06 7.57 10.44
C LEU A 132 2.24 8.48 10.74
N THR A 133 2.37 8.89 12.01
CA THR A 133 3.55 9.63 12.46
C THR A 133 4.67 8.64 12.74
N LEU A 134 5.85 8.90 12.20
CA LEU A 134 7.04 8.06 12.39
C LEU A 134 7.91 8.64 13.51
N SER A 135 8.38 7.77 14.36
CA SER A 135 9.25 8.20 15.46
C SER A 135 10.22 7.09 15.87
#